data_bbcc4d29715c55feb17f4c86641a0ea4
#
_entry.id   bbcc4d29715c55feb17f4c86641a0ea4
#
_cell.length_a   1.000
_cell.length_b   1.000
_cell.length_c   1.000
_cell.angle_alpha   90.00
_cell.angle_beta   90.00
_cell.angle_gamma   90.00
#
_symmetry.space_group_name_H-M   'P 1'
#
loop_
_entity.id
_entity.type
_entity.pdbx_description
1 polymer ?
#
loop_
_entity_poly.entity_id
_entity_poly.type
_entity_poly.pdbx_seq_one_letter_code
_entity_poly.pdbx_strand_id
1 'polypeptide(L)'
;IIENVDFSALFADYAGIKYPENMQGKSFRENLKGNTSKDWRQYGYYRYWQHQKDRPGHFGIRGKRYKLAFYYGKGFENNHKQADENTKFWDFYDLQKDPNELHNAYKDSKYQKVITKLKKELLEQRALLGDTDEDSKKIQNSIKTYWNSTF
;
A
#
# COMPACT_ATOMS: atom_id res chain seq x y z
N ILE A 1 -6.25 11.77 1.93
CA ILE A 1 -4.87 11.38 1.60
C ILE A 1 -4.54 11.94 0.24
N ILE A 2 -3.36 12.53 0.10
CA ILE A 2 -2.80 13.09 -1.13
C ILE A 2 -1.49 12.35 -1.40
N GLU A 3 -1.23 12.03 -2.65
CA GLU A 3 -0.02 11.34 -3.11
C GLU A 3 0.75 12.20 -4.12
N ASN A 4 2.01 11.90 -4.34
CA ASN A 4 2.86 12.69 -5.25
C ASN A 4 2.29 12.77 -6.68
N VAL A 5 1.64 11.72 -7.16
CA VAL A 5 1.00 11.67 -8.49
C VAL A 5 -0.15 12.68 -8.64
N ASP A 6 -0.74 13.15 -7.53
CA ASP A 6 -1.87 14.09 -7.53
C ASP A 6 -1.43 15.52 -7.88
N PHE A 7 -0.16 15.88 -7.64
CA PHE A 7 0.32 17.23 -7.91
C PHE A 7 0.31 17.58 -9.40
N SER A 8 0.64 16.63 -10.28
CA SER A 8 0.57 16.84 -11.71
C SER A 8 -0.87 17.16 -12.17
N ALA A 9 -1.85 16.43 -11.62
CA ALA A 9 -3.26 16.68 -11.90
C ALA A 9 -3.72 18.04 -11.32
N LEU A 10 -3.25 18.43 -10.14
CA LEU A 10 -3.52 19.74 -9.55
C LEU A 10 -3.00 20.87 -10.42
N PHE A 11 -1.76 20.77 -10.90
CA PHE A 11 -1.17 21.81 -11.73
C PHE A 11 -1.89 21.96 -13.08
N ALA A 12 -2.25 20.85 -13.71
CA ALA A 12 -3.05 20.86 -14.93
C ALA A 12 -4.42 21.52 -14.71
N ASP A 13 -5.09 21.22 -13.60
CA ASP A 13 -6.38 21.83 -13.22
C ASP A 13 -6.24 23.35 -13.02
N TYR A 14 -5.20 23.83 -12.31
CA TYR A 14 -4.97 25.27 -12.16
C TYR A 14 -4.64 25.96 -13.49
N ALA A 15 -3.94 25.27 -14.39
CA ALA A 15 -3.60 25.78 -15.72
C ALA A 15 -4.76 25.71 -16.72
N GLY A 16 -5.87 25.08 -16.37
CA GLY A 16 -7.00 24.85 -17.30
C GLY A 16 -6.67 23.88 -18.43
N ILE A 17 -5.70 22.98 -18.22
CA ILE A 17 -5.24 22.01 -19.21
C ILE A 17 -5.92 20.67 -18.95
N LYS A 18 -6.49 20.06 -20.00
CA LYS A 18 -6.99 18.69 -19.92
C LYS A 18 -5.80 17.74 -19.81
N TYR A 19 -5.73 16.97 -18.72
CA TYR A 19 -4.72 15.95 -18.53
C TYR A 19 -5.16 14.58 -19.10
N PRO A 20 -4.19 13.68 -19.44
CA PRO A 20 -4.47 12.38 -20.04
C PRO A 20 -5.36 11.50 -19.15
N GLU A 21 -6.22 10.69 -19.77
CA GLU A 21 -7.16 9.81 -19.06
C GLU A 21 -6.47 8.69 -18.27
N ASN A 22 -5.26 8.29 -18.69
CA ASN A 22 -4.44 7.30 -17.98
C ASN A 22 -3.64 7.87 -16.80
N MET A 23 -3.80 9.15 -16.46
CA MET A 23 -3.19 9.74 -15.28
C MET A 23 -3.86 9.21 -14.02
N GLN A 24 -3.10 8.56 -13.14
CA GLN A 24 -3.61 7.98 -11.89
C GLN A 24 -3.89 9.03 -10.80
N GLY A 25 -3.21 10.17 -10.85
CA GLY A 25 -3.39 11.27 -9.91
C GLY A 25 -4.72 11.99 -10.11
N LYS A 26 -5.24 12.58 -9.04
CA LYS A 26 -6.47 13.39 -9.02
C LYS A 26 -6.17 14.78 -8.49
N SER A 27 -6.71 15.83 -9.14
CA SER A 27 -6.60 17.18 -8.58
C SER A 27 -7.26 17.26 -7.20
N PHE A 28 -6.53 17.79 -6.25
CA PHE A 28 -7.06 18.07 -4.91
C PHE A 28 -7.38 19.54 -4.67
N ARG A 29 -7.63 20.31 -5.74
CA ARG A 29 -7.96 21.73 -5.67
C ARG A 29 -9.15 22.02 -4.79
N GLU A 30 -10.22 21.24 -4.88
CA GLU A 30 -11.39 21.39 -4.03
C GLU A 30 -11.11 21.06 -2.56
N ASN A 31 -10.22 20.08 -2.31
CA ASN A 31 -9.78 19.76 -0.95
C ASN A 31 -9.06 20.95 -0.28
N LEU A 32 -8.29 21.73 -1.06
CA LEU A 32 -7.62 22.95 -0.54
C LEU A 32 -8.62 24.05 -0.15
N LYS A 33 -9.82 24.04 -0.74
CA LYS A 33 -10.93 24.95 -0.38
C LYS A 33 -11.79 24.41 0.77
N GLY A 34 -11.46 23.24 1.33
CA GLY A 34 -12.24 22.57 2.37
C GLY A 34 -13.34 21.64 1.86
N ASN A 35 -13.50 21.50 0.53
CA ASN A 35 -14.55 20.72 -0.12
C ASN A 35 -14.02 19.32 -0.48
N THR A 36 -13.92 18.41 0.50
CA THR A 36 -13.49 17.05 0.22
C THR A 36 -14.65 16.20 -0.27
N SER A 37 -14.55 15.64 -1.49
CA SER A 37 -15.53 14.68 -2.01
C SER A 37 -15.61 13.44 -1.12
N LYS A 38 -16.81 12.85 -1.01
CA LYS A 38 -17.03 11.57 -0.32
C LYS A 38 -16.24 10.42 -0.93
N ASP A 39 -15.98 10.49 -2.25
CA ASP A 39 -15.24 9.50 -3.01
C ASP A 39 -13.74 9.78 -3.03
N TRP A 40 -13.28 10.75 -2.23
CA TRP A 40 -11.86 11.02 -2.13
C TRP A 40 -11.12 9.87 -1.44
N ARG A 41 -9.92 9.56 -1.97
CA ARG A 41 -9.05 8.50 -1.50
C ARG A 41 -8.93 8.44 0.03
N GLN A 42 -9.26 7.29 0.60
CA GLN A 42 -9.16 7.02 2.04
C GLN A 42 -7.84 6.34 2.42
N TYR A 43 -7.18 5.70 1.45
CA TYR A 43 -5.91 4.98 1.63
C TYR A 43 -4.92 5.41 0.55
N GLY A 44 -3.66 5.57 0.92
CA GLY A 44 -2.53 5.61 0.00
C GLY A 44 -1.96 4.20 -0.15
N TYR A 45 -1.78 3.77 -1.40
CA TYR A 45 -1.08 2.54 -1.73
C TYR A 45 0.39 2.86 -1.92
N TYR A 46 1.26 1.95 -1.44
CA TYR A 46 2.69 2.07 -1.66
C TYR A 46 3.32 0.70 -1.85
N ARG A 47 4.45 0.67 -2.57
CA ARG A 47 5.22 -0.54 -2.80
C ARG A 47 6.71 -0.26 -2.79
N TYR A 48 7.47 -1.16 -2.15
CA TYR A 48 8.91 -1.24 -2.21
C TYR A 48 9.30 -2.53 -2.94
N TRP A 49 9.76 -2.39 -4.17
CA TRP A 49 9.92 -3.50 -5.10
C TRP A 49 11.10 -4.40 -4.79
N GLN A 50 12.23 -3.79 -4.38
CA GLN A 50 13.47 -4.53 -4.23
C GLN A 50 13.59 -5.11 -2.83
N HIS A 51 13.90 -6.43 -2.77
CA HIS A 51 14.31 -7.04 -1.54
C HIS A 51 15.79 -6.75 -1.27
N GLN A 52 16.09 -6.16 -0.12
CA GLN A 52 17.45 -5.95 0.41
C GLN A 52 17.54 -6.58 1.79
N LYS A 53 18.77 -6.81 2.28
CA LYS A 53 19.00 -7.46 3.59
C LYS A 53 18.27 -6.77 4.74
N ASP A 54 18.26 -5.44 4.74
CA ASP A 54 17.70 -4.57 5.77
C ASP A 54 16.34 -3.96 5.37
N ARG A 55 15.89 -4.16 4.14
CA ARG A 55 14.63 -3.65 3.60
C ARG A 55 13.95 -4.68 2.73
N PRO A 56 13.11 -5.54 3.31
CA PRO A 56 12.38 -6.54 2.53
C PRO A 56 11.40 -5.91 1.54
N GLY A 57 11.25 -6.54 0.37
CA GLY A 57 10.21 -6.16 -0.59
C GLY A 57 8.82 -6.29 0.04
N HIS A 58 8.02 -5.25 -0.10
CA HIS A 58 6.68 -5.18 0.51
C HIS A 58 5.74 -4.26 -0.27
N PHE A 59 4.46 -4.41 -0.02
CA PHE A 59 3.43 -3.46 -0.42
C PHE A 59 2.41 -3.27 0.71
N GLY A 60 1.73 -2.14 0.71
CA GLY A 60 0.80 -1.83 1.78
C GLY A 60 -0.13 -0.67 1.48
N ILE A 61 -1.03 -0.44 2.40
CA ILE A 61 -1.91 0.74 2.42
C ILE A 61 -1.78 1.49 3.74
N ARG A 62 -1.87 2.80 3.65
CA ARG A 62 -1.90 3.69 4.80
C ARG A 62 -3.12 4.59 4.73
N GLY A 63 -3.98 4.49 5.73
CA GLY A 63 -5.09 5.40 5.97
C GLY A 63 -4.74 6.49 6.98
N LYS A 64 -5.73 7.27 7.40
CA LYS A 64 -5.57 8.27 8.47
C LYS A 64 -5.24 7.63 9.83
N ARG A 65 -5.80 6.45 10.10
CA ARG A 65 -5.65 5.78 11.38
C ARG A 65 -4.84 4.49 11.31
N TYR A 66 -5.00 3.71 10.25
CA TYR A 66 -4.43 2.38 10.17
C TYR A 66 -3.45 2.27 9.02
N LYS A 67 -2.40 1.50 9.25
CA LYS A 67 -1.44 1.07 8.25
C LYS A 67 -1.37 -0.45 8.24
N LEU A 68 -1.37 -1.05 7.05
CA LEU A 68 -1.19 -2.48 6.85
C LEU A 68 -0.18 -2.70 5.73
N ALA A 69 0.82 -3.54 5.94
CA ALA A 69 1.81 -3.90 4.95
C ALA A 69 2.07 -5.40 4.93
N PHE A 70 2.20 -5.94 3.73
CA PHE A 70 2.62 -7.32 3.48
C PHE A 70 4.04 -7.37 2.96
N TYR A 71 4.90 -8.06 3.68
CA TYR A 71 6.29 -8.30 3.30
C TYR A 71 6.38 -9.66 2.60
N TYR A 72 6.66 -9.65 1.31
CA TYR A 72 6.74 -10.87 0.51
C TYR A 72 8.16 -11.46 0.44
N GLY A 73 9.16 -10.74 0.93
CA GLY A 73 10.53 -11.22 1.13
C GLY A 73 11.23 -11.68 -0.14
N LYS A 74 10.78 -11.27 -1.31
CA LYS A 74 11.36 -11.65 -2.61
C LYS A 74 11.79 -10.40 -3.37
N GLY A 75 12.92 -10.48 -4.06
CA GLY A 75 13.32 -9.52 -5.09
C GLY A 75 12.82 -9.95 -6.46
N PHE A 76 12.98 -9.08 -7.45
CA PHE A 76 12.82 -9.44 -8.85
C PHE A 76 13.72 -10.63 -9.22
N GLU A 77 13.36 -11.35 -10.27
CA GLU A 77 13.97 -12.62 -10.68
C GLU A 77 15.51 -12.59 -10.80
N ASN A 78 16.08 -11.43 -11.09
CA ASN A 78 17.53 -11.23 -11.23
C ASN A 78 18.25 -10.83 -9.92
N ASN A 79 17.53 -10.70 -8.81
CA ASN A 79 18.15 -10.39 -7.53
C ASN A 79 18.47 -11.69 -6.79
N HIS A 80 19.73 -12.11 -6.85
CA HIS A 80 20.24 -13.37 -6.26
C HIS A 80 20.29 -13.36 -4.72
N LYS A 81 19.92 -12.28 -4.07
CA LYS A 81 19.84 -12.24 -2.60
C LYS A 81 18.59 -13.01 -2.18
N GLN A 82 18.77 -14.21 -1.67
CA GLN A 82 17.69 -14.98 -1.07
C GLN A 82 17.15 -14.23 0.15
N ALA A 83 15.85 -14.02 0.14
CA ALA A 83 15.16 -13.58 1.33
C ALA A 83 15.20 -14.69 2.38
N ASP A 84 15.59 -14.38 3.58
CA ASP A 84 15.38 -15.22 4.75
C ASP A 84 13.87 -15.49 4.89
N GLU A 85 13.48 -16.68 5.34
CA GLU A 85 12.06 -17.01 5.58
C GLU A 85 11.42 -16.05 6.58
N ASN A 86 12.19 -15.51 7.51
CA ASN A 86 11.78 -14.52 8.49
C ASN A 86 11.40 -13.15 7.89
N THR A 87 11.57 -12.94 6.58
CA THR A 87 11.23 -11.68 5.90
C THR A 87 9.82 -11.66 5.31
N LYS A 88 9.02 -12.71 5.56
CA LYS A 88 7.63 -12.81 5.09
C LYS A 88 6.71 -12.62 6.28
N PHE A 89 6.10 -11.46 6.41
CA PHE A 89 5.25 -11.14 7.55
C PHE A 89 4.28 -10.01 7.22
N TRP A 90 3.39 -9.73 8.15
CA TRP A 90 2.48 -8.59 8.11
C TRP A 90 2.85 -7.58 9.17
N ASP A 91 2.82 -6.30 8.80
CA ASP A 91 2.80 -5.19 9.74
C ASP A 91 1.41 -4.56 9.78
N PHE A 92 0.94 -4.31 11.00
CA PHE A 92 -0.27 -3.53 11.23
C PHE A 92 -0.04 -2.54 12.38
N TYR A 93 -0.43 -1.30 12.16
CA TYR A 93 -0.31 -0.22 13.14
C TYR A 93 -1.60 0.58 13.27
N ASP A 94 -2.01 0.87 14.52
CA ASP A 94 -3.02 1.87 14.85
C ASP A 94 -2.31 3.21 15.11
N LEU A 95 -2.20 4.04 14.10
CA LEU A 95 -1.42 5.29 14.11
C LEU A 95 -1.94 6.35 15.10
N GLN A 96 -3.17 6.19 15.60
CA GLN A 96 -3.67 7.02 16.70
C GLN A 96 -3.08 6.61 18.05
N LYS A 97 -2.74 5.35 18.23
CA LYS A 97 -2.21 4.81 19.50
C LYS A 97 -0.69 4.65 19.46
N ASP A 98 -0.17 4.38 18.27
CA ASP A 98 1.25 4.18 18.01
C ASP A 98 1.67 4.98 16.75
N PRO A 99 1.77 6.31 16.86
CA PRO A 99 2.13 7.17 15.74
C PRO A 99 3.54 6.95 15.21
N ASN A 100 4.41 6.37 16.04
CA ASN A 100 5.80 6.07 15.69
C ASN A 100 6.01 4.66 15.14
N GLU A 101 4.92 3.84 15.01
CA GLU A 101 4.97 2.50 14.45
C GLU A 101 5.96 1.57 15.16
N LEU A 102 6.01 1.63 16.51
CA LEU A 102 6.98 0.88 17.32
C LEU A 102 6.52 -0.54 17.62
N HIS A 103 5.20 -0.81 17.58
CA HIS A 103 4.61 -2.07 18.02
C HIS A 103 3.70 -2.65 16.95
N ASN A 104 4.18 -3.67 16.24
CA ASN A 104 3.35 -4.39 15.28
C ASN A 104 2.19 -5.11 15.99
N ALA A 105 0.98 -4.59 15.79
CA ALA A 105 -0.24 -5.11 16.40
C ALA A 105 -1.01 -6.10 15.51
N TYR A 106 -0.37 -6.69 14.50
CA TYR A 106 -1.03 -7.61 13.57
C TYR A 106 -1.65 -8.84 14.26
N LYS A 107 -1.00 -9.36 15.31
CA LYS A 107 -1.48 -10.52 16.07
C LYS A 107 -2.52 -10.20 17.14
N ASP A 108 -2.77 -8.93 17.43
CA ASP A 108 -3.72 -8.54 18.46
C ASP A 108 -5.17 -8.84 18.00
N SER A 109 -5.86 -9.67 18.78
CA SER A 109 -7.22 -10.15 18.47
C SER A 109 -8.24 -9.02 18.30
N LYS A 110 -8.06 -7.90 19.00
CA LYS A 110 -8.96 -6.74 18.90
C LYS A 110 -8.97 -6.08 17.53
N TYR A 111 -7.92 -6.27 16.72
CA TYR A 111 -7.80 -5.66 15.40
C TYR A 111 -8.15 -6.59 14.23
N GLN A 112 -8.45 -7.87 14.46
CA GLN A 112 -8.62 -8.85 13.39
C GLN A 112 -9.73 -8.48 12.39
N LYS A 113 -10.83 -7.89 12.86
CA LYS A 113 -11.91 -7.39 11.96
C LYS A 113 -11.42 -6.24 11.07
N VAL A 114 -10.61 -5.33 11.64
CA VAL A 114 -10.04 -4.19 10.88
C VAL A 114 -9.00 -4.70 9.88
N ILE A 115 -8.12 -5.60 10.29
CA ILE A 115 -7.10 -6.21 9.44
C ILE A 115 -7.74 -6.92 8.24
N THR A 116 -8.79 -7.69 8.47
CA THR A 116 -9.54 -8.37 7.38
C THR A 116 -10.09 -7.36 6.37
N LYS A 117 -10.69 -6.26 6.85
CA LYS A 117 -11.18 -5.19 5.98
C LYS A 117 -10.03 -4.54 5.19
N LEU A 118 -8.91 -4.25 5.84
CA LEU A 118 -7.76 -3.62 5.20
C LEU A 118 -7.09 -4.55 4.19
N LYS A 119 -7.04 -5.85 4.43
CA LYS A 119 -6.55 -6.83 3.44
C LYS A 119 -7.39 -6.83 2.16
N LYS A 120 -8.72 -6.74 2.30
CA LYS A 120 -9.62 -6.63 1.15
C LYS A 120 -9.36 -5.33 0.39
N GLU A 121 -9.32 -4.21 1.09
CA GLU A 121 -9.01 -2.90 0.50
C GLU A 121 -7.67 -2.90 -0.23
N LEU A 122 -6.64 -3.51 0.37
CA LEU A 122 -5.31 -3.62 -0.23
C LEU A 122 -5.35 -4.38 -1.57
N LEU A 123 -6.11 -5.46 -1.67
CA LEU A 123 -6.29 -6.19 -2.92
C LEU A 123 -7.05 -5.36 -3.97
N GLU A 124 -8.08 -4.62 -3.55
CA GLU A 124 -8.84 -3.74 -4.43
C GLU A 124 -7.96 -2.60 -4.97
N GLN A 125 -7.13 -1.98 -4.13
CA GLN A 125 -6.18 -0.95 -4.56
C GLN A 125 -5.13 -1.50 -5.53
N ARG A 126 -4.60 -2.69 -5.27
CA ARG A 126 -3.65 -3.36 -6.17
C ARG A 126 -4.26 -3.65 -7.53
N ALA A 127 -5.49 -4.17 -7.56
CA ALA A 127 -6.20 -4.44 -8.82
C ALA A 127 -6.48 -3.14 -9.60
N LEU A 128 -6.93 -2.09 -8.91
CA LEU A 128 -7.20 -0.78 -9.51
C LEU A 128 -5.96 -0.17 -10.18
N LEU A 129 -4.80 -0.36 -9.56
CA LEU A 129 -3.52 0.18 -10.04
C LEU A 129 -2.78 -0.75 -11.02
N GLY A 130 -3.34 -1.92 -11.33
CA GLY A 130 -2.70 -2.92 -12.19
C GLY A 130 -1.46 -3.56 -11.57
N ASP A 131 -1.31 -3.50 -10.24
CA ASP A 131 -0.16 -4.05 -9.52
C ASP A 131 -0.46 -5.45 -8.97
N THR A 132 -0.66 -6.42 -9.88
CA THR A 132 -1.12 -7.78 -9.58
C THR A 132 0.00 -8.83 -9.60
N ASP A 133 1.24 -8.43 -9.89
CA ASP A 133 2.42 -9.31 -9.99
C ASP A 133 2.30 -10.40 -11.07
N GLU A 134 1.57 -10.15 -12.15
CA GLU A 134 1.36 -11.14 -13.22
C GLU A 134 2.68 -11.67 -13.82
N ASP A 135 3.69 -10.83 -13.86
CA ASP A 135 5.02 -11.15 -14.38
C ASP A 135 5.94 -11.84 -13.35
N SER A 136 5.49 -12.04 -12.10
CA SER A 136 6.33 -12.62 -11.05
C SER A 136 5.67 -13.78 -10.32
N LYS A 137 5.86 -15.00 -10.82
CA LYS A 137 5.39 -16.22 -10.16
C LYS A 137 5.91 -16.39 -8.74
N LYS A 138 7.13 -15.90 -8.46
CA LYS A 138 7.72 -15.96 -7.11
C LYS A 138 6.96 -15.13 -6.10
N ILE A 139 6.58 -13.90 -6.47
CA ILE A 139 5.81 -13.01 -5.60
C ILE A 139 4.38 -13.53 -5.45
N GLN A 140 3.74 -13.96 -6.54
CA GLN A 140 2.41 -14.58 -6.50
C GLN A 140 2.36 -15.79 -5.55
N ASN A 141 3.35 -16.70 -5.64
CA ASN A 141 3.43 -17.85 -4.73
C ASN A 141 3.63 -17.41 -3.28
N SER A 142 4.45 -16.40 -3.03
CA SER A 142 4.64 -15.85 -1.69
C SER A 142 3.34 -15.30 -1.12
N ILE A 143 2.61 -14.53 -1.91
CA ILE A 143 1.28 -14.00 -1.53
C ILE A 143 0.33 -15.16 -1.25
N LYS A 144 0.18 -16.11 -2.16
CA LYS A 144 -0.73 -17.27 -2.02
C LYS A 144 -0.44 -18.05 -0.74
N THR A 145 0.83 -18.26 -0.42
CA THR A 145 1.25 -19.08 0.74
C THR A 145 1.07 -18.33 2.07
N TYR A 146 1.40 -17.04 2.10
CA TYR A 146 1.55 -16.33 3.37
C TYR A 146 0.48 -15.26 3.64
N TRP A 147 -0.46 -15.03 2.70
CA TRP A 147 -1.51 -14.01 2.87
C TRP A 147 -2.36 -14.19 4.12
N ASN A 148 -2.68 -15.44 4.46
CA ASN A 148 -3.51 -15.76 5.60
C ASN A 148 -2.72 -16.24 6.83
N SER A 149 -1.40 -16.18 6.76
CA SER A 149 -0.60 -16.61 7.91
C SER A 149 -0.69 -15.63 9.07
N THR A 150 -0.55 -16.19 10.25
CA THR A 150 -0.59 -15.49 11.54
C THR A 150 0.80 -15.43 12.18
N PHE A 151 1.84 -15.17 11.37
CA PHE A 151 3.23 -15.14 11.85
C PHE A 151 3.41 -14.50 13.21
#